data_fd9f40d39aa5a7fc7042fefd0db5794f
#
_entry.id   fd9f40d39aa5a7fc7042fefd0db5794f
#
_cell.length_a   1.000
_cell.length_b   1.000
_cell.length_c   1.000
_cell.angle_alpha   90.00
_cell.angle_beta   90.00
_cell.angle_gamma   90.00
#
_symmetry.space_group_name_H-M   'P 1'
#
loop_
_entity.id
_entity.type
_entity.pdbx_description
1 polymer ?
#
loop_
_entity_poly.entity_id
_entity_poly.type
_entity_poly.pdbx_seq_one_letter_code
_entity_poly.pdbx_strand_id
1 'polypeptide(L)'
;RSSQNESDGTIYSGRPVENNWAYINQFEACEPEDLMKEFLTISLEKFFAPVIKSEGVESIVLLSRGLKQDANFDFYGLSQSVFAIAHRVSFFGEYLKTYNNCLKNFFSERLLEQVNATKDAWEILHFLLLKHSRYPKNSNLLKITNHLEALYQKEQKIGEELRRILGGL
;
A
#
# COMPACT_ATOMS: atom_id res chain seq x y z
N ARG A 1 23.88 -14.03 -41.18
CA ARG A 1 23.71 -12.70 -40.49
C ARG A 1 22.46 -12.82 -39.66
N SER A 2 22.59 -13.14 -38.40
CA SER A 2 21.53 -13.14 -37.41
C SER A 2 21.25 -11.69 -37.03
N SER A 3 20.06 -11.18 -37.40
CA SER A 3 19.56 -9.95 -36.84
C SER A 3 19.23 -10.21 -35.38
N GLN A 4 20.01 -9.66 -34.48
CA GLN A 4 19.63 -9.48 -33.11
C GLN A 4 18.46 -8.49 -33.11
N ASN A 5 17.26 -9.01 -32.89
CA ASN A 5 16.14 -8.17 -32.46
C ASN A 5 16.43 -7.74 -31.03
N GLU A 6 17.05 -6.60 -30.88
CA GLU A 6 17.01 -5.86 -29.63
C GLU A 6 15.53 -5.55 -29.38
N SER A 7 14.95 -6.20 -28.38
CA SER A 7 13.65 -5.79 -27.88
C SER A 7 13.84 -4.42 -27.25
N ASP A 8 13.31 -3.40 -27.88
CA ASP A 8 13.46 -1.99 -27.50
C ASP A 8 12.73 -1.59 -26.20
N GLY A 9 12.29 -2.54 -25.42
CA GLY A 9 11.62 -2.27 -24.15
C GLY A 9 10.27 -1.58 -24.28
N THR A 10 9.67 -1.54 -25.48
CA THR A 10 8.38 -0.90 -25.72
C THR A 10 7.25 -1.84 -25.34
N ILE A 11 6.47 -1.49 -24.34
CA ILE A 11 5.30 -2.25 -23.91
C ILE A 11 4.03 -1.46 -24.20
N TYR A 12 3.19 -1.97 -25.07
CA TYR A 12 1.72 -1.77 -25.24
C TYR A 12 1.11 -0.38 -25.45
N SER A 13 1.79 0.72 -25.31
CA SER A 13 1.16 2.03 -25.46
C SER A 13 1.73 2.87 -26.60
N GLY A 14 2.64 2.32 -27.39
CA GLY A 14 3.38 3.08 -28.40
C GLY A 14 4.29 4.15 -27.79
N ARG A 15 4.42 4.21 -26.48
CA ARG A 15 5.39 5.03 -25.78
C ARG A 15 6.52 4.14 -25.27
N PRO A 16 7.79 4.55 -25.43
CA PRO A 16 8.88 3.87 -24.77
C PRO A 16 8.63 3.94 -23.27
N VAL A 17 8.37 2.80 -22.66
CA VAL A 17 8.41 2.66 -21.20
C VAL A 17 9.84 2.35 -20.90
N GLU A 18 10.52 3.23 -20.19
CA GLU A 18 11.81 2.89 -19.62
C GLU A 18 11.63 1.63 -18.81
N ASN A 19 12.21 0.56 -19.34
CA ASN A 19 12.08 -0.76 -18.74
C ASN A 19 13.06 -0.80 -17.57
N ASN A 20 12.62 -0.43 -16.38
CA ASN A 20 13.41 -0.52 -15.16
C ASN A 20 13.82 -1.97 -14.80
N TRP A 21 13.42 -2.96 -15.61
CA TRP A 21 13.92 -4.33 -15.58
C TRP A 21 15.24 -4.48 -16.33
N ALA A 22 15.64 -3.44 -17.05
CA ALA A 22 16.86 -3.47 -17.79
C ALA A 22 18.01 -3.75 -16.84
N TYR A 23 18.64 -4.85 -17.06
CA TYR A 23 20.05 -5.02 -16.75
C TYR A 23 20.39 -5.09 -15.28
N ILE A 24 19.90 -6.12 -14.62
CA ILE A 24 20.66 -6.67 -13.49
C ILE A 24 21.92 -7.33 -14.09
N ASN A 25 22.88 -6.50 -14.45
CA ASN A 25 24.15 -6.97 -14.99
C ASN A 25 25.13 -7.41 -13.91
N GLN A 26 24.87 -7.06 -12.66
CA GLN A 26 25.67 -7.46 -11.51
C GLN A 26 24.74 -7.64 -10.31
N PHE A 27 24.70 -8.86 -9.79
CA PHE A 27 24.23 -9.10 -8.44
C PHE A 27 25.40 -8.84 -7.50
N GLU A 28 25.45 -7.70 -6.89
CA GLU A 28 26.21 -7.57 -5.66
C GLU A 28 25.44 -8.34 -4.58
N ALA A 29 26.13 -9.25 -3.90
CA ALA A 29 25.56 -9.95 -2.77
C ALA A 29 25.29 -8.90 -1.69
N CYS A 30 24.01 -8.59 -1.46
CA CYS A 30 23.58 -7.69 -0.42
C CYS A 30 23.04 -8.51 0.74
N GLU A 31 23.40 -8.15 1.96
CA GLU A 31 22.86 -8.82 3.14
C GLU A 31 21.34 -8.58 3.19
N PRO A 32 20.55 -9.61 3.54
CA PRO A 32 19.09 -9.48 3.61
C PRO A 32 18.62 -8.34 4.52
N GLU A 33 19.37 -8.03 5.58
CA GLU A 33 19.07 -6.94 6.50
C GLU A 33 19.20 -5.57 5.84
N ASP A 34 20.23 -5.36 5.03
CA ASP A 34 20.46 -4.11 4.30
C ASP A 34 19.36 -3.86 3.26
N LEU A 35 18.96 -4.90 2.52
CA LEU A 35 17.84 -4.83 1.58
C LEU A 35 16.53 -4.49 2.28
N MET A 36 16.28 -5.09 3.45
CA MET A 36 15.08 -4.80 4.23
C MET A 36 15.10 -3.36 4.75
N LYS A 37 16.24 -2.89 5.22
CA LYS A 37 16.41 -1.53 5.71
C LYS A 37 16.13 -0.51 4.60
N GLU A 38 16.68 -0.71 3.42
CA GLU A 38 16.44 0.15 2.25
C GLU A 38 14.96 0.13 1.86
N PHE A 39 14.36 -1.05 1.74
CA PHE A 39 12.95 -1.20 1.42
C PHE A 39 12.04 -0.50 2.44
N LEU A 40 12.27 -0.69 3.74
CA LEU A 40 11.50 -0.04 4.79
C LEU A 40 11.67 1.47 4.76
N THR A 41 12.89 1.97 4.53
CA THR A 41 13.17 3.40 4.43
C THR A 41 12.33 4.04 3.32
N ILE A 42 12.42 3.50 2.10
CA ILE A 42 11.66 4.01 0.94
C ILE A 42 10.14 3.91 1.19
N SER A 43 9.70 2.80 1.79
CA SER A 43 8.27 2.58 2.06
C SER A 43 7.74 3.57 3.10
N LEU A 44 8.49 3.84 4.17
CA LEU A 44 8.10 4.77 5.22
C LEU A 44 8.15 6.23 4.77
N GLU A 45 9.11 6.61 3.91
CA GLU A 45 9.13 7.95 3.31
C GLU A 45 7.85 8.23 2.52
N LYS A 46 7.39 7.27 1.73
CA LYS A 46 6.12 7.39 0.99
C LYS A 46 4.90 7.34 1.91
N PHE A 47 4.93 6.47 2.91
CA PHE A 47 3.84 6.30 3.86
C PHE A 47 3.55 7.56 4.67
N PHE A 48 4.59 8.26 5.12
CA PHE A 48 4.49 9.51 5.86
C PHE A 48 4.66 10.75 4.98
N ALA A 49 4.47 10.62 3.66
CA ALA A 49 4.56 11.76 2.76
C ALA A 49 3.58 12.88 3.17
N PRO A 50 3.98 14.16 3.02
CA PRO A 50 3.10 15.28 3.35
C PRO A 50 1.80 15.26 2.55
N VAL A 51 0.70 15.69 3.18
CA VAL A 51 -0.65 15.80 2.59
C VAL A 51 -0.66 16.54 1.24
N ILE A 52 0.25 17.48 1.03
CA ILE A 52 0.38 18.25 -0.22
C ILE A 52 0.56 17.34 -1.45
N LYS A 53 1.15 16.16 -1.28
CA LYS A 53 1.35 15.18 -2.36
C LYS A 53 0.16 14.23 -2.54
N SER A 54 -0.87 14.31 -1.69
CA SER A 54 -2.02 13.37 -1.66
C SER A 54 -1.58 11.90 -1.60
N GLU A 55 -0.45 11.65 -0.99
CA GLU A 55 0.16 10.33 -0.83
C GLU A 55 0.24 9.96 0.65
N GLY A 56 0.43 8.66 0.92
CA GLY A 56 0.64 8.16 2.27
C GLY A 56 -0.62 8.09 3.14
N VAL A 57 -0.41 7.88 4.43
CA VAL A 57 -1.48 7.63 5.40
C VAL A 57 -2.43 8.81 5.57
N GLU A 58 -1.95 10.03 5.43
CA GLU A 58 -2.76 11.25 5.53
C GLU A 58 -3.82 11.37 4.41
N SER A 59 -3.62 10.69 3.28
CA SER A 59 -4.62 10.63 2.21
C SER A 59 -5.95 10.01 2.66
N ILE A 60 -5.94 9.14 3.67
CA ILE A 60 -7.13 8.55 4.27
C ILE A 60 -8.01 9.63 4.94
N VAL A 61 -7.37 10.59 5.61
CA VAL A 61 -8.08 11.72 6.24
C VAL A 61 -8.69 12.65 5.19
N LEU A 62 -7.93 12.93 4.11
CA LEU A 62 -8.43 13.73 2.98
C LEU A 62 -9.61 13.05 2.31
N LEU A 63 -9.53 11.74 2.08
CA LEU A 63 -10.62 10.96 1.53
C LEU A 63 -11.87 11.04 2.43
N SER A 64 -11.72 10.85 3.74
CA SER A 64 -12.84 10.96 4.69
C SER A 64 -13.53 12.31 4.66
N ARG A 65 -12.76 13.40 4.48
CA ARG A 65 -13.30 14.76 4.33
C ARG A 65 -14.01 14.95 3.00
N GLY A 66 -13.38 14.50 1.89
CA GLY A 66 -13.96 14.60 0.54
C GLY A 66 -15.29 13.89 0.41
N LEU A 67 -15.42 12.69 0.97
CA LEU A 67 -16.67 11.92 0.96
C LEU A 67 -17.84 12.61 1.67
N LYS A 68 -17.56 13.51 2.62
CA LYS A 68 -18.59 14.30 3.31
C LYS A 68 -19.03 15.53 2.54
N GLN A 69 -18.22 16.01 1.60
CA GLN A 69 -18.41 17.27 0.90
C GLN A 69 -19.00 17.11 -0.51
N ASP A 70 -18.73 15.99 -1.17
CA ASP A 70 -19.14 15.75 -2.55
C ASP A 70 -20.25 14.69 -2.64
N ALA A 71 -21.47 15.14 -2.96
CA ALA A 71 -22.62 14.26 -3.15
C ALA A 71 -22.53 13.38 -4.41
N ASN A 72 -21.68 13.76 -5.37
CA ASN A 72 -21.51 13.06 -6.66
C ASN A 72 -20.24 12.23 -6.74
N PHE A 73 -19.70 11.86 -5.59
CA PHE A 73 -18.46 11.08 -5.52
C PHE A 73 -18.63 9.69 -6.17
N ASP A 74 -17.64 9.28 -6.98
CA ASP A 74 -17.65 7.94 -7.59
C ASP A 74 -17.26 6.86 -6.57
N PHE A 75 -18.25 6.41 -5.80
CA PHE A 75 -18.07 5.35 -4.80
C PHE A 75 -17.71 4.00 -5.41
N TYR A 76 -18.13 3.73 -6.65
CA TYR A 76 -17.77 2.47 -7.33
C TYR A 76 -16.29 2.49 -7.73
N GLY A 77 -15.84 3.50 -8.43
CA GLY A 77 -14.43 3.65 -8.80
C GLY A 77 -13.51 3.67 -7.59
N LEU A 78 -13.92 4.35 -6.50
CA LEU A 78 -13.20 4.32 -5.24
C LEU A 78 -13.14 2.90 -4.65
N SER A 79 -14.24 2.13 -4.70
CA SER A 79 -14.22 0.76 -4.18
C SER A 79 -13.21 -0.13 -4.89
N GLN A 80 -13.03 0.04 -6.21
CA GLN A 80 -12.01 -0.71 -6.97
C GLN A 80 -10.58 -0.31 -6.56
N SER A 81 -10.36 0.99 -6.33
CA SER A 81 -9.06 1.48 -5.86
C SER A 81 -8.73 0.94 -4.46
N VAL A 82 -9.71 0.92 -3.56
CA VAL A 82 -9.57 0.37 -2.20
C VAL A 82 -9.30 -1.14 -2.23
N PHE A 83 -9.94 -1.88 -3.13
CA PHE A 83 -9.64 -3.29 -3.35
C PHE A 83 -8.18 -3.52 -3.74
N ALA A 84 -7.65 -2.70 -4.65
CA ALA A 84 -6.24 -2.77 -5.03
C ALA A 84 -5.30 -2.46 -3.85
N ILE A 85 -5.68 -1.54 -2.95
CA ILE A 85 -4.91 -1.25 -1.73
C ILE A 85 -4.91 -2.47 -0.79
N ALA A 86 -6.06 -3.12 -0.57
CA ALA A 86 -6.15 -4.33 0.26
C ALA A 86 -5.19 -5.42 -0.24
N HIS A 87 -5.12 -5.63 -1.56
CA HIS A 87 -4.15 -6.56 -2.15
C HIS A 87 -2.70 -6.15 -1.90
N ARG A 88 -2.36 -4.87 -2.03
CA ARG A 88 -1.00 -4.39 -1.74
C ARG A 88 -0.62 -4.62 -0.29
N VAL A 89 -1.53 -4.37 0.66
CA VAL A 89 -1.31 -4.65 2.08
C VAL A 89 -1.13 -6.15 2.33
N SER A 90 -1.88 -7.00 1.62
CA SER A 90 -1.69 -8.46 1.67
C SER A 90 -0.29 -8.87 1.21
N PHE A 91 0.16 -8.37 0.06
CA PHE A 91 1.52 -8.64 -0.43
C PHE A 91 2.59 -8.14 0.53
N PHE A 92 2.39 -6.96 1.12
CA PHE A 92 3.30 -6.44 2.13
C PHE A 92 3.37 -7.36 3.35
N GLY A 93 2.24 -7.86 3.83
CA GLY A 93 2.19 -8.83 4.93
C GLY A 93 2.94 -10.14 4.63
N GLU A 94 2.77 -10.69 3.43
CA GLU A 94 3.49 -11.89 2.99
C GLU A 94 5.00 -11.62 2.83
N TYR A 95 5.36 -10.44 2.36
CA TYR A 95 6.74 -10.00 2.28
C TYR A 95 7.40 -9.96 3.68
N LEU A 96 6.76 -9.34 4.66
CA LEU A 96 7.26 -9.29 6.04
C LEU A 96 7.40 -10.70 6.64
N LYS A 97 6.44 -11.59 6.41
CA LYS A 97 6.51 -13.00 6.87
C LYS A 97 7.69 -13.73 6.24
N THR A 98 7.89 -13.57 4.92
CA THR A 98 8.99 -14.21 4.21
C THR A 98 10.33 -13.78 4.78
N TYR A 99 10.50 -12.47 5.00
CA TYR A 99 11.70 -11.94 5.63
C TYR A 99 11.87 -12.41 7.07
N ASN A 100 10.80 -12.51 7.81
CA ASN A 100 10.83 -13.01 9.19
C ASN A 100 11.38 -14.44 9.27
N ASN A 101 11.06 -15.27 8.27
CA ASN A 101 11.61 -16.61 8.15
C ASN A 101 13.13 -16.60 7.84
N CYS A 102 13.59 -15.63 7.05
CA CYS A 102 15.01 -15.47 6.72
C CYS A 102 15.84 -14.87 7.85
N LEU A 103 15.29 -13.89 8.58
CA LEU A 103 15.97 -13.10 9.59
C LEU A 103 15.64 -13.51 11.05
N LYS A 104 15.18 -14.74 11.27
CA LYS A 104 14.93 -15.32 12.62
C LYS A 104 14.04 -14.44 13.51
N ASN A 105 12.83 -14.16 13.03
CA ASN A 105 11.82 -13.39 13.76
C ASN A 105 12.18 -11.92 14.01
N PHE A 106 12.67 -11.27 12.98
CA PHE A 106 13.00 -9.85 13.00
C PHE A 106 11.78 -8.96 13.30
N PHE A 107 10.61 -9.32 12.72
CA PHE A 107 9.35 -8.65 13.03
C PHE A 107 8.58 -9.40 14.10
N SER A 108 7.95 -8.67 15.02
CA SER A 108 7.10 -9.27 16.04
C SER A 108 5.84 -9.91 15.42
N GLU A 109 5.35 -11.01 16.00
CA GLU A 109 4.06 -11.60 15.59
C GLU A 109 2.93 -10.58 15.67
N ARG A 110 2.96 -9.72 16.69
CA ARG A 110 2.00 -8.63 16.85
C ARG A 110 1.96 -7.69 15.65
N LEU A 111 3.12 -7.32 15.08
CA LEU A 111 3.17 -6.48 13.88
C LEU A 111 2.55 -7.20 12.69
N LEU A 112 2.86 -8.47 12.49
CA LEU A 112 2.29 -9.28 11.41
C LEU A 112 0.77 -9.41 11.54
N GLU A 113 0.25 -9.61 12.75
CA GLU A 113 -1.17 -9.62 13.03
C GLU A 113 -1.83 -8.25 12.74
N GLN A 114 -1.17 -7.15 13.11
CA GLN A 114 -1.67 -5.80 12.81
C GLN A 114 -1.75 -5.54 11.30
N VAL A 115 -0.77 -5.96 10.52
CA VAL A 115 -0.78 -5.84 9.05
C VAL A 115 -1.95 -6.65 8.47
N ASN A 116 -2.17 -7.88 8.93
CA ASN A 116 -3.30 -8.69 8.50
C ASN A 116 -4.65 -8.05 8.87
N ALA A 117 -4.79 -7.56 10.10
CA ALA A 117 -6.01 -6.88 10.55
C ALA A 117 -6.26 -5.56 9.79
N THR A 118 -5.21 -4.94 9.24
CA THR A 118 -5.33 -3.76 8.40
C THR A 118 -5.76 -4.12 6.98
N LYS A 119 -5.23 -5.22 6.42
CA LYS A 119 -5.72 -5.79 5.16
C LYS A 119 -7.23 -6.06 5.24
N ASP A 120 -7.69 -6.75 6.30
CA ASP A 120 -9.11 -7.05 6.49
C ASP A 120 -9.96 -5.76 6.60
N ALA A 121 -9.42 -4.73 7.23
CA ALA A 121 -10.09 -3.44 7.32
C ALA A 121 -10.22 -2.75 5.94
N TRP A 122 -9.23 -2.85 5.07
CA TRP A 122 -9.32 -2.36 3.68
C TRP A 122 -10.37 -3.14 2.87
N GLU A 123 -10.46 -4.46 3.05
CA GLU A 123 -11.49 -5.28 2.41
C GLU A 123 -12.90 -4.90 2.88
N ILE A 124 -13.09 -4.68 4.19
CA ILE A 124 -14.36 -4.21 4.73
C ILE A 124 -14.75 -2.84 4.13
N LEU A 125 -13.79 -1.92 4.01
CA LEU A 125 -14.02 -0.63 3.37
C LEU A 125 -14.46 -0.77 1.92
N HIS A 126 -13.82 -1.65 1.15
CA HIS A 126 -14.25 -1.97 -0.21
C HIS A 126 -15.74 -2.38 -0.27
N PHE A 127 -16.17 -3.31 0.59
CA PHE A 127 -17.56 -3.75 0.64
C PHE A 127 -18.53 -2.65 1.09
N LEU A 128 -18.14 -1.80 2.03
CA LEU A 128 -18.96 -0.66 2.47
C LEU A 128 -19.17 0.35 1.33
N LEU A 129 -18.13 0.67 0.58
CA LEU A 129 -18.17 1.56 -0.58
C LEU A 129 -19.04 0.97 -1.70
N LEU A 130 -18.85 -0.32 -2.02
CA LEU A 130 -19.64 -1.02 -3.01
C LEU A 130 -21.13 -1.08 -2.62
N LYS A 131 -21.41 -1.29 -1.34
CA LYS A 131 -22.78 -1.24 -0.82
C LYS A 131 -23.38 0.16 -0.94
N HIS A 132 -22.60 1.21 -0.63
CA HIS A 132 -23.08 2.58 -0.72
C HIS A 132 -23.32 2.99 -2.16
N SER A 133 -22.46 2.59 -3.11
CA SER A 133 -22.65 2.89 -4.54
C SER A 133 -23.96 2.31 -5.09
N ARG A 134 -24.39 1.14 -4.60
CA ARG A 134 -25.65 0.49 -5.03
C ARG A 134 -26.88 0.99 -4.27
N TYR A 135 -26.70 1.30 -2.98
CA TYR A 135 -27.76 1.68 -2.06
C TYR A 135 -27.33 2.91 -1.22
N PRO A 136 -27.33 4.10 -1.82
CA PRO A 136 -26.90 5.32 -1.14
C PRO A 136 -27.79 5.60 0.08
N LYS A 137 -27.19 5.65 1.26
CA LYS A 137 -27.84 6.01 2.52
C LYS A 137 -26.87 6.75 3.41
N ASN A 138 -27.31 7.80 4.11
CA ASN A 138 -26.48 8.54 5.04
C ASN A 138 -25.88 7.64 6.14
N SER A 139 -26.63 6.61 6.59
CA SER A 139 -26.12 5.63 7.56
C SER A 139 -24.95 4.79 7.01
N ASN A 140 -24.89 4.52 5.71
CA ASN A 140 -23.77 3.84 5.09
C ASN A 140 -22.56 4.77 4.99
N LEU A 141 -22.78 6.04 4.62
CA LEU A 141 -21.72 7.03 4.54
C LEU A 141 -21.07 7.25 5.93
N LEU A 142 -21.89 7.34 6.99
CA LEU A 142 -21.35 7.43 8.35
C LEU A 142 -20.49 6.21 8.73
N LYS A 143 -20.91 4.99 8.34
CA LYS A 143 -20.11 3.79 8.57
C LYS A 143 -18.78 3.82 7.82
N ILE A 144 -18.79 4.29 6.57
CA ILE A 144 -17.58 4.45 5.76
C ILE A 144 -16.61 5.42 6.43
N THR A 145 -17.10 6.60 6.84
CA THR A 145 -16.22 7.62 7.45
C THR A 145 -15.67 7.19 8.81
N ASN A 146 -16.47 6.51 9.65
CA ASN A 146 -15.99 5.96 10.91
C ASN A 146 -14.97 4.84 10.68
N HIS A 147 -15.17 4.04 9.63
CA HIS A 147 -14.23 2.97 9.29
C HIS A 147 -12.90 3.50 8.76
N LEU A 148 -12.94 4.58 7.95
CA LEU A 148 -11.72 5.28 7.50
C LEU A 148 -10.92 5.85 8.68
N GLU A 149 -11.57 6.41 9.69
CA GLU A 149 -10.90 6.89 10.89
C GLU A 149 -10.19 5.75 11.63
N ALA A 150 -10.88 4.63 11.84
CA ALA A 150 -10.30 3.45 12.47
C ALA A 150 -9.13 2.86 11.65
N LEU A 151 -9.24 2.89 10.32
CA LEU A 151 -8.22 2.43 9.40
C LEU A 151 -6.97 3.32 9.47
N TYR A 152 -7.16 4.65 9.48
CA TYR A 152 -6.08 5.61 9.66
C TYR A 152 -5.26 5.33 10.91
N GLN A 153 -5.93 5.09 12.04
CA GLN A 153 -5.27 4.75 13.31
C GLN A 153 -4.48 3.43 13.26
N LYS A 154 -4.98 2.44 12.53
CA LYS A 154 -4.27 1.17 12.33
C LYS A 154 -3.02 1.35 11.49
N GLU A 155 -3.14 2.04 10.37
CA GLU A 155 -2.02 2.32 9.46
C GLU A 155 -0.92 3.14 10.16
N GLN A 156 -1.29 4.17 10.93
CA GLN A 156 -0.32 4.95 11.69
C GLN A 156 0.48 4.08 12.67
N LYS A 157 -0.18 3.22 13.43
CA LYS A 157 0.49 2.32 14.39
C LYS A 157 1.49 1.40 13.72
N ILE A 158 1.14 0.84 12.55
CA ILE A 158 2.07 0.00 11.78
C ILE A 158 3.28 0.83 11.33
N GLY A 159 3.04 2.02 10.76
CA GLY A 159 4.10 2.90 10.30
C GLY A 159 5.04 3.34 11.43
N GLU A 160 4.51 3.66 12.60
CA GLU A 160 5.30 4.01 13.78
C GLU A 160 6.14 2.83 14.29
N GLU A 161 5.58 1.62 14.29
CA GLU A 161 6.32 0.42 14.71
C GLU A 161 7.44 0.08 13.73
N LEU A 162 7.18 0.16 12.43
CA LEU A 162 8.20 -0.04 11.39
C LEU A 162 9.31 1.01 11.48
N ARG A 163 8.96 2.28 11.74
CA ARG A 163 9.95 3.35 11.96
C ARG A 163 10.82 3.07 13.17
N ARG A 164 10.24 2.56 14.26
CA ARG A 164 10.99 2.20 15.47
C ARG A 164 11.97 1.06 15.20
N ILE A 165 11.54 0.05 14.45
CA ILE A 165 12.40 -1.07 14.03
C ILE A 165 13.56 -0.54 13.18
N LEU A 166 13.28 0.31 12.20
CA LEU A 166 14.31 0.89 11.34
C LEU A 166 15.30 1.78 12.11
N GLY A 167 14.84 2.51 13.12
CA GLY A 167 15.71 3.33 13.98
C GLY A 167 16.57 2.54 14.94
N GLY A 168 16.32 1.24 15.14
CA GLY A 168 17.11 0.31 15.92
C GLY A 168 18.13 -0.50 15.12
N LEU A 169 18.12 -0.38 13.79
CA LEU A 169 19.08 -0.97 12.86
C LEU A 169 20.26 -0.02 12.61
#